data_c03976e7c01f910b4c477e48c885d847
#
_entry.id   c03976e7c01f910b4c477e48c885d847
#
_cell.length_a   1.000
_cell.length_b   1.000
_cell.length_c   1.000
_cell.angle_alpha   90.00
_cell.angle_beta   90.00
_cell.angle_gamma   90.00
#
_symmetry.space_group_name_H-M   'P 1'
#
loop_
_entity.id
_entity.type
_entity.pdbx_description
1 polymer ?
#
loop_
_entity_poly.entity_id
_entity_poly.type
_entity_poly.pdbx_seq_one_letter_code
_entity_poly.pdbx_strand_id
1 'polypeptide(L)'
;MCIRDRFITNKDFEKLKDKFANARNAASGSLRQKDPGQTKKIPLRFIAYSFGYFDSNFFKKQSDFIFSLSKWGFKTSQFNKVITGVQELTKNHENFEKKRFDIEYDTDGLVYKVNDLKLQSRLGNVANAPRWAIAHKFSAKSSTTIIEKIEIQVGRTGALTPVAKVKPVNIGGVVVSNASLHLSLIHI
;
A
#
# COMPACT_ATOMS: atom_id res chain seq x y z
N MET A 1 -11.97 7.28 -1.92
CA MET A 1 -10.87 6.52 -2.56
C MET A 1 -9.62 7.39 -2.63
N CYS A 2 -8.44 6.87 -2.28
CA CYS A 2 -7.19 7.63 -2.44
C CYS A 2 -6.90 7.82 -3.93
N ILE A 3 -6.58 9.04 -4.32
CA ILE A 3 -6.25 9.41 -5.70
C ILE A 3 -4.76 9.66 -5.90
N ARG A 4 -4.02 9.64 -4.80
CA ARG A 4 -2.60 9.94 -4.74
C ARG A 4 -1.96 9.24 -3.54
N ASP A 5 -0.70 8.87 -3.69
CA ASP A 5 0.12 8.38 -2.59
C ASP A 5 1.27 9.32 -2.31
N ARG A 6 1.64 9.39 -1.05
CA ARG A 6 2.84 10.06 -0.57
C ARG A 6 3.75 9.02 0.04
N PHE A 7 5.02 9.11 -0.30
CA PHE A 7 6.02 8.16 0.13
C PHE A 7 7.35 8.85 0.38
N ILE A 8 8.24 8.14 1.01
CA ILE A 8 9.63 8.53 1.23
C ILE A 8 10.49 7.46 0.56
N THR A 9 11.52 7.86 -0.17
CA THR A 9 12.45 6.89 -0.77
C THR A 9 13.28 6.21 0.30
N ASN A 10 13.75 5.00 0.01
CA ASN A 10 14.61 4.23 0.93
C ASN A 10 15.85 5.05 1.31
N LYS A 11 16.47 5.73 0.34
CA LYS A 11 17.62 6.62 0.56
C LYS A 11 17.30 7.79 1.52
N ASP A 12 16.14 8.41 1.36
CA ASP A 12 15.76 9.52 2.21
C ASP A 12 15.32 9.04 3.60
N PHE A 13 14.75 7.83 3.69
CA PHE A 13 14.36 7.21 4.94
C PHE A 13 15.55 6.84 5.82
N GLU A 14 16.70 6.50 5.24
CA GLU A 14 17.93 6.23 6.02
C GLU A 14 18.26 7.35 7.02
N LYS A 15 17.99 8.62 6.64
CA LYS A 15 18.22 9.80 7.50
C LYS A 15 17.16 9.97 8.60
N LEU A 16 16.11 9.18 8.57
CA LEU A 16 14.96 9.27 9.48
C LEU A 16 14.78 8.03 10.36
N LYS A 17 15.64 7.02 10.22
CA LYS A 17 15.56 5.73 10.95
C LYS A 17 15.52 5.89 12.46
N ASP A 18 16.21 6.89 13.00
CA ASP A 18 16.22 7.15 14.45
C ASP A 18 14.88 7.65 14.99
N LYS A 19 14.03 8.21 14.12
CA LYS A 19 12.75 8.84 14.50
C LYS A 19 11.53 8.00 14.15
N PHE A 20 11.63 7.12 13.17
CA PHE A 20 10.50 6.37 12.65
C PHE A 20 10.87 4.91 12.39
N ALA A 21 9.96 4.01 12.74
CA ALA A 21 10.15 2.57 12.59
C ALA A 21 10.23 2.11 11.12
N ASN A 22 9.54 2.79 10.21
CA ASN A 22 9.55 2.51 8.77
C ASN A 22 9.13 3.73 7.94
N ALA A 23 9.42 3.69 6.63
CA ALA A 23 9.13 4.77 5.69
C ALA A 23 7.63 5.10 5.59
N ARG A 24 6.76 4.09 5.71
CA ARG A 24 5.29 4.27 5.69
C ARG A 24 4.82 5.08 6.89
N ASN A 25 5.30 4.76 8.09
CA ASN A 25 4.97 5.49 9.31
C ASN A 25 5.53 6.92 9.27
N ALA A 26 6.75 7.11 8.75
CA ALA A 26 7.33 8.41 8.54
C ALA A 26 6.48 9.26 7.59
N ALA A 27 6.05 8.72 6.45
CA ALA A 27 5.23 9.44 5.48
C ALA A 27 3.84 9.79 6.03
N SER A 28 3.14 8.83 6.65
CA SER A 28 1.78 9.04 7.16
C SER A 28 1.75 9.91 8.42
N GLY A 29 2.70 9.73 9.33
CA GLY A 29 2.83 10.49 10.57
C GLY A 29 3.18 11.95 10.32
N SER A 30 4.05 12.21 9.33
CA SER A 30 4.47 13.57 8.99
C SER A 30 3.32 14.45 8.48
N LEU A 31 2.31 13.86 7.85
CA LEU A 31 1.15 14.59 7.34
C LEU A 31 0.13 14.97 8.41
N ARG A 32 0.21 14.35 9.58
CA ARG A 32 -0.69 14.60 10.71
C ARG A 32 -0.14 15.62 11.70
N GLN A 33 1.04 16.18 11.42
CA GLN A 33 1.64 17.18 12.28
C GLN A 33 0.80 18.47 12.29
N LYS A 34 0.62 19.05 13.48
CA LYS A 34 -0.07 20.33 13.63
C LYS A 34 0.77 21.49 13.10
N ASP A 35 2.09 21.37 13.22
CA ASP A 35 3.05 22.37 12.73
C ASP A 35 3.54 21.99 11.32
N PRO A 36 3.19 22.76 10.28
CA PRO A 36 3.67 22.52 8.92
C PRO A 36 5.19 22.63 8.77
N GLY A 37 5.87 23.36 9.67
CA GLY A 37 7.33 23.45 9.72
C GLY A 37 8.00 22.11 9.99
N GLN A 38 7.37 21.23 10.76
CA GLN A 38 7.87 19.88 10.99
C GLN A 38 7.71 19.00 9.73
N THR A 39 6.57 19.10 9.06
CA THR A 39 6.32 18.36 7.81
C THR A 39 7.29 18.79 6.70
N LYS A 40 7.63 20.07 6.63
CA LYS A 40 8.58 20.61 5.64
C LYS A 40 9.98 19.97 5.72
N LYS A 41 10.39 19.51 6.89
CA LYS A 41 11.68 18.85 7.12
C LYS A 41 11.73 17.41 6.58
N ILE A 42 10.59 16.84 6.23
CA ILE A 42 10.48 15.45 5.77
C ILE A 42 10.42 15.43 4.24
N PRO A 43 11.31 14.69 3.56
CA PRO A 43 11.38 14.64 2.11
C PRO A 43 10.25 13.79 1.49
N LEU A 44 9.01 14.24 1.65
CA LEU A 44 7.85 13.60 1.10
C LEU A 44 7.81 13.72 -0.42
N ARG A 45 7.54 12.61 -1.08
CA ARG A 45 7.29 12.53 -2.51
C ARG A 45 5.83 12.17 -2.79
N PHE A 46 5.38 12.43 -4.01
CA PHE A 46 4.01 12.31 -4.42
C PHE A 46 3.91 11.58 -5.75
N ILE A 47 2.96 10.65 -5.86
CA ILE A 47 2.60 9.98 -7.11
C ILE A 47 1.09 10.11 -7.31
N ALA A 48 0.66 10.60 -8.48
CA ALA A 48 -0.72 10.62 -8.91
C ALA A 48 -1.05 9.35 -9.71
N TYR A 49 -2.20 8.70 -9.40
CA TYR A 49 -2.60 7.46 -10.08
C TYR A 49 -4.11 7.32 -10.30
N SER A 50 -4.90 8.28 -9.84
CA SER A 50 -6.35 8.27 -10.00
C SER A 50 -6.91 9.68 -9.92
N PHE A 51 -8.17 9.85 -10.28
CA PHE A 51 -8.93 11.08 -10.12
C PHE A 51 -10.09 10.87 -9.14
N GLY A 52 -10.60 11.95 -8.58
CA GLY A 52 -11.82 11.96 -7.77
C GLY A 52 -13.05 12.08 -8.67
N TYR A 53 -13.80 13.18 -8.51
CA TYR A 53 -14.87 13.54 -9.41
C TYR A 53 -14.33 14.25 -10.65
N PHE A 54 -14.82 13.90 -11.82
CA PHE A 54 -14.45 14.50 -13.08
C PHE A 54 -15.73 14.64 -13.95
N ASP A 55 -16.05 15.85 -14.34
CA ASP A 55 -17.33 16.19 -14.96
C ASP A 55 -17.37 15.98 -16.49
N SER A 56 -16.38 15.33 -17.06
CA SER A 56 -16.33 15.19 -18.51
C SER A 56 -15.83 13.85 -18.99
N ASN A 57 -16.40 13.42 -20.13
CA ASN A 57 -15.99 12.25 -20.90
C ASN A 57 -14.65 12.47 -21.66
N PHE A 58 -13.72 13.26 -21.10
CA PHE A 58 -12.43 13.56 -21.74
C PHE A 58 -11.58 12.31 -22.00
N PHE A 59 -11.65 11.36 -21.09
CA PHE A 59 -10.87 10.14 -21.21
C PHE A 59 -11.76 8.93 -21.40
N LYS A 60 -11.37 8.07 -22.32
CA LYS A 60 -12.01 6.75 -22.54
C LYS A 60 -11.28 5.64 -21.79
N LYS A 61 -9.98 5.82 -21.57
CA LYS A 61 -9.09 4.81 -20.95
C LYS A 61 -8.35 5.39 -19.74
N GLN A 62 -8.10 4.55 -18.76
CA GLN A 62 -7.27 4.86 -17.60
C GLN A 62 -5.83 5.22 -18.01
N SER A 63 -5.28 4.53 -19.02
CA SER A 63 -3.95 4.81 -19.57
C SER A 63 -3.82 6.22 -20.12
N ASP A 64 -4.85 6.71 -20.84
CA ASP A 64 -4.86 8.05 -21.45
C ASP A 64 -4.87 9.13 -20.36
N PHE A 65 -5.64 8.90 -19.31
CA PHE A 65 -5.64 9.76 -18.13
C PHE A 65 -4.25 9.85 -17.46
N ILE A 66 -3.61 8.70 -17.18
CA ILE A 66 -2.29 8.66 -16.57
C ILE A 66 -1.24 9.38 -17.45
N PHE A 67 -1.32 9.19 -18.76
CA PHE A 67 -0.44 9.89 -19.70
C PHE A 67 -0.65 11.41 -19.65
N SER A 68 -1.90 11.85 -19.56
CA SER A 68 -2.22 13.28 -19.44
C SER A 68 -1.74 13.89 -18.13
N LEU A 69 -1.79 13.15 -17.02
CA LEU A 69 -1.20 13.58 -15.75
C LEU A 69 0.29 13.91 -15.90
N SER A 70 1.04 13.06 -16.60
CA SER A 70 2.47 13.31 -16.88
C SER A 70 2.66 14.57 -17.73
N LYS A 71 1.82 14.79 -18.74
CA LYS A 71 1.86 16.02 -19.56
C LYS A 71 1.55 17.28 -18.74
N TRP A 72 0.70 17.18 -17.74
CA TRP A 72 0.37 18.29 -16.83
C TRP A 72 1.41 18.50 -15.72
N GLY A 73 2.53 17.77 -15.76
CA GLY A 73 3.62 17.91 -14.80
C GLY A 73 3.45 17.13 -13.49
N PHE A 74 2.41 16.31 -13.35
CA PHE A 74 2.29 15.42 -12.19
C PHE A 74 3.22 14.23 -12.32
N LYS A 75 3.87 13.86 -11.21
CA LYS A 75 4.62 12.61 -11.15
C LYS A 75 3.67 11.43 -11.12
N THR A 76 3.84 10.51 -12.06
CA THR A 76 3.15 9.21 -12.14
C THR A 76 4.16 8.09 -11.97
N SER A 77 3.68 6.88 -11.67
CA SER A 77 4.56 5.72 -11.60
C SER A 77 5.15 5.41 -12.98
N GLN A 78 6.46 5.24 -13.06
CA GLN A 78 7.15 4.78 -14.27
C GLN A 78 6.82 3.33 -14.64
N PHE A 79 6.21 2.58 -13.73
CA PHE A 79 5.85 1.17 -13.90
C PHE A 79 4.44 0.97 -14.45
N ASN A 80 3.73 2.06 -14.78
CA ASN A 80 2.40 1.94 -15.40
C ASN A 80 2.51 1.26 -16.76
N LYS A 81 1.78 0.17 -16.94
CA LYS A 81 1.75 -0.64 -18.16
C LYS A 81 0.33 -1.12 -18.44
N VAL A 82 -0.05 -1.14 -19.71
CA VAL A 82 -1.28 -1.83 -20.16
C VAL A 82 -0.93 -3.29 -20.43
N ILE A 83 -1.68 -4.21 -19.86
CA ILE A 83 -1.47 -5.64 -19.92
C ILE A 83 -2.72 -6.29 -20.49
N THR A 84 -2.56 -7.31 -21.33
CA THR A 84 -3.65 -8.06 -21.93
C THR A 84 -3.50 -9.55 -21.62
N GLY A 85 -4.52 -10.12 -20.99
CA GLY A 85 -4.58 -11.53 -20.64
C GLY A 85 -3.88 -11.91 -19.33
N VAL A 86 -4.31 -13.07 -18.81
CA VAL A 86 -3.88 -13.56 -17.49
C VAL A 86 -2.40 -13.95 -17.47
N GLN A 87 -1.92 -14.55 -18.56
CA GLN A 87 -0.53 -15.01 -18.63
C GLN A 87 0.48 -13.87 -18.55
N GLU A 88 0.23 -12.75 -19.28
CA GLU A 88 1.09 -11.58 -19.19
C GLU A 88 1.00 -10.93 -17.79
N LEU A 89 -0.18 -10.95 -17.16
CA LEU A 89 -0.40 -10.45 -15.82
C LEU A 89 0.44 -11.21 -14.79
N THR A 90 0.40 -12.56 -14.82
CA THR A 90 1.18 -13.42 -13.92
C THR A 90 2.70 -13.20 -14.12
N LYS A 91 3.15 -13.21 -15.36
CA LYS A 91 4.56 -12.97 -15.69
C LYS A 91 5.04 -11.59 -15.23
N ASN A 92 4.18 -10.57 -15.37
CA ASN A 92 4.49 -9.22 -14.89
C ASN A 92 4.60 -9.18 -13.36
N HIS A 93 3.71 -9.87 -12.63
CA HIS A 93 3.77 -9.96 -11.17
C HIS A 93 5.09 -10.61 -10.70
N GLU A 94 5.44 -11.78 -11.25
CA GLU A 94 6.69 -12.49 -10.91
C GLU A 94 7.93 -11.63 -11.17
N ASN A 95 7.96 -10.91 -12.31
CA ASN A 95 9.06 -10.02 -12.64
C ASN A 95 9.19 -8.86 -11.64
N PHE A 96 8.06 -8.29 -11.20
CA PHE A 96 8.06 -7.22 -10.20
C PHE A 96 8.44 -7.73 -8.82
N GLU A 97 7.99 -8.92 -8.42
CA GLU A 97 8.36 -9.52 -7.15
C GLU A 97 9.88 -9.72 -7.04
N LYS A 98 10.52 -10.16 -8.12
CA LYS A 98 11.99 -10.30 -8.19
C LYS A 98 12.72 -8.96 -8.11
N LYS A 99 12.18 -7.92 -8.74
CA LYS A 99 12.80 -6.58 -8.83
C LYS A 99 12.36 -5.61 -7.73
N ARG A 100 11.51 -6.03 -6.78
CA ARG A 100 10.95 -5.12 -5.77
C ARG A 100 12.00 -4.42 -4.92
N PHE A 101 13.19 -5.01 -4.77
CA PHE A 101 14.28 -4.44 -3.99
C PHE A 101 15.06 -3.37 -4.74
N ASP A 102 14.95 -3.31 -6.07
CA ASP A 102 15.59 -2.30 -6.92
C ASP A 102 14.75 -1.02 -7.01
N ILE A 103 13.54 -1.05 -6.47
CA ILE A 103 12.64 0.10 -6.47
C ILE A 103 13.03 1.04 -5.32
N GLU A 104 13.02 2.34 -5.59
CA GLU A 104 13.44 3.37 -4.63
C GLU A 104 12.57 3.48 -3.36
N TYR A 105 11.43 2.77 -3.30
CA TYR A 105 10.48 2.79 -2.19
C TYR A 105 9.86 1.40 -1.98
N ASP A 106 9.44 1.12 -0.77
CA ASP A 106 8.84 -0.16 -0.42
C ASP A 106 7.52 -0.37 -1.15
N THR A 107 7.39 -1.55 -1.75
CA THR A 107 6.17 -2.01 -2.43
C THR A 107 5.77 -3.39 -1.90
N ASP A 108 4.46 -3.58 -1.71
CA ASP A 108 3.87 -4.84 -1.23
C ASP A 108 3.00 -5.55 -2.27
N GLY A 109 2.91 -5.00 -3.47
CA GLY A 109 2.16 -5.60 -4.57
C GLY A 109 1.91 -4.67 -5.74
N LEU A 110 1.13 -5.16 -6.69
CA LEU A 110 0.67 -4.45 -7.88
C LEU A 110 -0.85 -4.22 -7.79
N VAL A 111 -1.33 -3.13 -8.35
CA VAL A 111 -2.76 -2.87 -8.50
C VAL A 111 -3.13 -2.91 -9.97
N TYR A 112 -3.97 -3.85 -10.34
CA TYR A 112 -4.54 -3.95 -11.68
C TYR A 112 -5.88 -3.22 -11.71
N LYS A 113 -6.11 -2.48 -12.79
CA LYS A 113 -7.33 -1.71 -13.00
C LYS A 113 -7.86 -1.99 -14.40
N VAL A 114 -9.18 -2.09 -14.53
CA VAL A 114 -9.81 -2.14 -15.87
C VAL A 114 -9.47 -0.85 -16.61
N ASN A 115 -8.92 -0.96 -17.82
CA ASN A 115 -8.44 0.21 -18.56
C ASN A 115 -9.58 1.06 -19.18
N ASP A 116 -10.72 0.44 -19.52
CA ASP A 116 -11.87 1.13 -20.05
C ASP A 116 -12.69 1.81 -18.95
N LEU A 117 -12.83 3.14 -18.99
CA LEU A 117 -13.52 3.92 -17.95
C LEU A 117 -15.04 3.71 -17.96
N LYS A 118 -15.65 3.35 -19.12
CA LYS A 118 -17.06 2.99 -19.15
C LYS A 118 -17.32 1.66 -18.44
N LEU A 119 -16.41 0.70 -18.61
CA LEU A 119 -16.48 -0.56 -17.87
C LEU A 119 -16.24 -0.37 -16.38
N GLN A 120 -15.32 0.53 -15.98
CA GLN A 120 -15.15 0.89 -14.57
C GLN A 120 -16.46 1.42 -13.96
N SER A 121 -17.14 2.32 -14.69
CA SER A 121 -18.43 2.87 -14.27
C SER A 121 -19.52 1.81 -14.16
N ARG A 122 -19.59 0.85 -15.11
CA ARG A 122 -20.53 -0.28 -15.06
C ARG A 122 -20.29 -1.23 -13.90
N LEU A 123 -19.04 -1.54 -13.60
CA LEU A 123 -18.65 -2.42 -12.49
C LEU A 123 -18.94 -1.76 -11.13
N GLY A 124 -18.78 -0.44 -11.06
CA GLY A 124 -19.08 0.35 -9.88
C GLY A 124 -18.20 0.04 -8.69
N ASN A 125 -18.68 0.40 -7.50
CA ASN A 125 -18.00 0.21 -6.22
C ASN A 125 -18.88 -0.62 -5.28
N VAL A 126 -18.26 -1.35 -4.36
CA VAL A 126 -18.92 -2.00 -3.23
C VAL A 126 -18.35 -1.40 -1.95
N ALA A 127 -19.22 -0.76 -1.15
CA ALA A 127 -18.80 0.00 0.01
C ALA A 127 -17.64 0.95 -0.33
N ASN A 128 -16.45 0.72 0.20
CA ASN A 128 -15.28 1.56 -0.01
C ASN A 128 -14.29 1.00 -1.05
N ALA A 129 -14.63 -0.10 -1.74
CA ALA A 129 -13.74 -0.77 -2.67
C ALA A 129 -14.29 -0.76 -4.11
N PRO A 130 -13.46 -0.45 -5.12
CA PRO A 130 -13.85 -0.54 -6.52
C PRO A 130 -13.90 -2.01 -6.98
N ARG A 131 -14.94 -2.37 -7.75
CA ARG A 131 -15.01 -3.71 -8.39
C ARG A 131 -14.11 -3.83 -9.62
N TRP A 132 -13.66 -2.73 -10.14
CA TRP A 132 -12.83 -2.65 -11.34
C TRP A 132 -11.32 -2.59 -11.05
N ALA A 133 -10.92 -2.74 -9.80
CA ALA A 133 -9.51 -2.79 -9.40
C ALA A 133 -9.27 -3.92 -8.42
N ILE A 134 -8.12 -4.57 -8.57
CA ILE A 134 -7.67 -5.64 -7.68
C ILE A 134 -6.21 -5.43 -7.28
N ALA A 135 -5.91 -5.59 -6.01
CA ALA A 135 -4.55 -5.60 -5.50
C ALA A 135 -4.00 -7.03 -5.49
N HIS A 136 -2.91 -7.26 -6.19
CA HIS A 136 -2.16 -8.51 -6.19
C HIS A 136 -0.88 -8.31 -5.39
N LYS A 137 -0.92 -8.76 -4.15
CA LYS A 137 0.21 -8.57 -3.22
C LYS A 137 1.31 -9.57 -3.50
N PHE A 138 2.55 -9.17 -3.22
CA PHE A 138 3.70 -10.06 -3.22
C PHE A 138 3.64 -11.03 -2.04
N SER A 139 4.43 -12.09 -2.12
CA SER A 139 4.54 -13.07 -1.05
C SER A 139 4.88 -12.40 0.28
N ALA A 140 4.11 -12.73 1.32
CA ALA A 140 4.31 -12.15 2.64
C ALA A 140 5.66 -12.60 3.21
N LYS A 141 6.37 -11.68 3.86
CA LYS A 141 7.54 -12.05 4.66
C LYS A 141 7.03 -12.78 5.89
N SER A 142 7.57 -13.97 6.15
CA SER A 142 7.28 -14.76 7.34
C SER A 142 8.56 -14.95 8.16
N SER A 143 8.39 -15.11 9.46
CA SER A 143 9.47 -15.43 10.38
C SER A 143 8.93 -16.32 11.49
N THR A 144 9.74 -17.24 11.96
CA THR A 144 9.37 -18.15 13.04
C THR A 144 9.81 -17.55 14.37
N THR A 145 8.96 -17.64 15.40
CA THR A 145 9.25 -17.17 16.75
C THR A 145 8.58 -18.08 17.79
N ILE A 146 8.84 -17.84 19.07
CA ILE A 146 8.28 -18.61 20.18
C ILE A 146 7.19 -17.78 20.85
N ILE A 147 6.05 -18.41 21.11
CA ILE A 147 4.97 -17.83 21.92
C ILE A 147 5.37 -17.92 23.38
N GLU A 148 5.46 -16.79 24.05
CA GLU A 148 5.76 -16.72 25.48
C GLU A 148 4.48 -16.85 26.33
N LYS A 149 3.41 -16.19 25.93
CA LYS A 149 2.09 -16.28 26.57
C LYS A 149 0.98 -15.81 25.65
N ILE A 150 -0.26 -16.14 25.99
CA ILE A 150 -1.46 -15.64 25.33
C ILE A 150 -2.22 -14.78 26.35
N GLU A 151 -2.55 -13.56 25.95
CA GLU A 151 -3.32 -12.61 26.74
C GLU A 151 -4.65 -12.30 26.03
N ILE A 152 -5.71 -12.10 26.79
CA ILE A 152 -6.99 -11.65 26.27
C ILE A 152 -7.07 -10.13 26.46
N GLN A 153 -7.15 -9.40 25.37
CA GLN A 153 -7.35 -7.95 25.40
C GLN A 153 -8.83 -7.63 25.20
N VAL A 154 -9.32 -6.69 25.99
CA VAL A 154 -10.70 -6.20 25.88
C VAL A 154 -10.71 -4.91 25.05
N GLY A 155 -11.36 -4.94 23.90
CA GLY A 155 -11.54 -3.75 23.05
C GLY A 155 -12.53 -2.76 23.64
N ARG A 156 -12.56 -1.55 23.10
CA ARG A 156 -13.47 -0.48 23.56
C ARG A 156 -14.96 -0.84 23.53
N THR A 157 -15.34 -1.74 22.66
CA THR A 157 -16.71 -2.26 22.50
C THR A 157 -17.00 -3.51 23.34
N GLY A 158 -16.06 -3.93 24.23
CA GLY A 158 -16.17 -5.16 25.00
C GLY A 158 -15.75 -6.42 24.23
N ALA A 159 -15.33 -6.31 22.97
CA ALA A 159 -14.87 -7.46 22.18
C ALA A 159 -13.57 -8.03 22.78
N LEU A 160 -13.54 -9.34 23.01
CA LEU A 160 -12.37 -10.06 23.52
C LEU A 160 -11.49 -10.49 22.34
N THR A 161 -10.23 -10.06 22.36
CA THR A 161 -9.26 -10.41 21.32
C THR A 161 -8.08 -11.16 21.95
N PRO A 162 -7.86 -12.43 21.63
CA PRO A 162 -6.67 -13.15 22.09
C PRO A 162 -5.44 -12.63 21.33
N VAL A 163 -4.38 -12.31 22.07
CA VAL A 163 -3.11 -11.81 21.56
C VAL A 163 -1.97 -12.67 22.08
N ALA A 164 -1.22 -13.27 21.18
CA ALA A 164 0.01 -13.95 21.51
C ALA A 164 1.13 -12.91 21.75
N LYS A 165 1.76 -12.98 22.92
CA LYS A 165 3.05 -12.36 23.20
C LYS A 165 4.13 -13.29 22.70
N VAL A 166 4.94 -12.80 21.80
CA VAL A 166 5.97 -13.62 21.15
C VAL A 166 7.35 -13.03 21.42
N LYS A 167 8.36 -13.89 21.41
CA LYS A 167 9.75 -13.44 21.45
C LYS A 167 9.98 -12.46 20.28
N PRO A 168 10.51 -11.26 20.55
CA PRO A 168 10.64 -10.23 19.52
C PRO A 168 11.38 -10.75 18.29
N VAL A 169 10.79 -10.59 17.12
CA VAL A 169 11.33 -11.04 15.83
C VAL A 169 11.22 -9.93 14.79
N ASN A 170 12.26 -9.78 13.97
CA ASN A 170 12.27 -8.79 12.90
C ASN A 170 11.59 -9.36 11.64
N ILE A 171 10.52 -8.69 11.19
CA ILE A 171 9.80 -9.02 9.96
C ILE A 171 9.84 -7.79 9.05
N GLY A 172 10.67 -7.84 8.01
CA GLY A 172 10.75 -6.76 7.03
C GLY A 172 11.18 -5.40 7.58
N GLY A 173 12.05 -5.37 8.60
CA GLY A 173 12.53 -4.14 9.23
C GLY A 173 11.70 -3.66 10.43
N VAL A 174 10.62 -4.37 10.78
CA VAL A 174 9.79 -4.08 11.94
C VAL A 174 9.93 -5.18 12.97
N VAL A 175 10.18 -4.80 14.23
CA VAL A 175 10.21 -5.75 15.35
C VAL A 175 8.79 -6.03 15.80
N VAL A 176 8.37 -7.28 15.69
CA VAL A 176 7.06 -7.77 16.11
C VAL A 176 7.19 -8.55 17.41
N SER A 177 6.43 -8.16 18.42
CA SER A 177 6.36 -8.82 19.75
C SER A 177 4.94 -9.29 20.11
N ASN A 178 3.94 -8.94 19.30
CA ASN A 178 2.54 -9.29 19.53
C ASN A 178 1.90 -9.75 18.24
N ALA A 179 1.11 -10.81 18.28
CA ALA A 179 0.31 -11.29 17.16
C ALA A 179 -1.14 -11.50 17.61
N SER A 180 -2.09 -10.90 16.91
CA SER A 180 -3.53 -11.15 17.16
C SER A 180 -3.88 -12.54 16.67
N LEU A 181 -4.55 -13.32 17.52
CA LEU A 181 -5.06 -14.65 17.17
C LEU A 181 -6.52 -14.51 16.74
N HIS A 182 -6.82 -14.86 15.47
CA HIS A 182 -8.21 -14.91 15.02
C HIS A 182 -8.84 -16.22 15.44
N LEU A 183 -10.04 -16.16 16.03
CA LEU A 183 -10.79 -17.33 16.48
C LEU A 183 -11.05 -18.36 15.35
N SER A 184 -11.17 -17.90 14.12
CA SER A 184 -11.34 -18.79 12.95
C SER A 184 -10.14 -19.72 12.70
N LEU A 185 -8.97 -19.41 13.24
CA LEU A 185 -7.75 -20.23 13.12
C LEU A 185 -7.52 -21.14 14.33
N ILE A 186 -8.30 -20.98 15.41
CA ILE A 186 -8.17 -21.78 16.63
C ILE A 186 -8.83 -23.17 16.43
N HIS A 187 -9.67 -23.33 15.42
CA HIS A 187 -10.32 -24.59 15.08
C HIS A 187 -9.49 -25.52 14.18
N ILE A 188 -8.24 -25.19 13.98
CA ILE A 188 -7.24 -26.05 13.33
C ILE A 188 -6.39 -26.69 14.43
#